data_e64aa76fff6147c6e76612ed72afd134
#
_entry.id   e64aa76fff6147c6e76612ed72afd134
#
_cell.length_a   1.000
_cell.length_b   1.000
_cell.length_c   1.000
_cell.angle_alpha   90.00
_cell.angle_beta   90.00
_cell.angle_gamma   90.00
#
_symmetry.space_group_name_H-M   'P 1'
#
loop_
_entity.id
_entity.type
_entity.pdbx_description
1 polymer ?
#
loop_
_entity_poly.entity_id
_entity_poly.type
_entity_poly.pdbx_seq_one_letter_code
_entity_poly.pdbx_strand_id
1 'polypeptide(L)'
;MSSGQNENTTDVVVIGAGLAGLTAARELVAAGRSVAVLEARDRVGGRLLNHRLGDGQVTEIGGQFVGPTQDRVLALAREVGVDTYRAEIPGENVYVHDGRAKRYSGHTPPDLLALPDMGIALARIAQAAAKVPPHAPWQAAKARELDGMTYESWLRKAEITGAGVDMINIFLNSAYGGEARDASALFSLWYVATFGDETHPGTMERGTGTTGGAQDSRFVGGSQLVAQRLAVELDGRVHLSAPVRRISQDSTGVTVVSDAGTWRAGHVVVAVPPVLASRIVWDPLLPAQQDQLLQRLPFGTLMKCVAVYDKPFWRAEGLSGMGLLRGGSPIREMFDNSPPDGGQGVLMGFLGGKEWRTWAHRPAKERRGAVLRSFAQVVGDRAFDTVEYVEQDWTAEQWTQGGPTSVAAPGVLTGFGEWMGRPFGRVHWAGAEFSPYWNGFMDGAVRSGQDAATELLKQG
;
A
#
# COMPACT_ATOMS: atom_id res chain seq x y z
N MET A 1 16.92 -25.47 35.21
CA MET A 1 16.06 -26.45 34.55
C MET A 1 15.81 -25.90 33.15
N SER A 2 16.51 -26.43 32.15
CA SER A 2 16.35 -26.06 30.74
C SER A 2 15.01 -26.64 30.27
N SER A 3 14.00 -25.77 30.14
CA SER A 3 12.79 -26.13 29.40
C SER A 3 13.24 -26.38 27.96
N GLY A 4 13.22 -27.64 27.51
CA GLY A 4 13.45 -28.00 26.12
C GLY A 4 12.41 -27.26 25.28
N GLN A 5 12.80 -26.12 24.73
CA GLN A 5 12.03 -25.48 23.66
C GLN A 5 12.09 -26.45 22.48
N ASN A 6 10.96 -26.95 22.03
CA ASN A 6 10.86 -27.73 20.81
C ASN A 6 11.43 -26.84 19.67
N GLU A 7 12.62 -27.19 19.19
CA GLU A 7 13.20 -26.58 18.00
C GLU A 7 12.47 -27.12 16.77
N ASN A 8 11.77 -26.26 16.08
CA ASN A 8 11.15 -26.59 14.80
C ASN A 8 12.21 -26.50 13.69
N THR A 9 12.28 -27.48 12.81
CA THR A 9 13.22 -27.50 11.68
C THR A 9 12.45 -27.49 10.36
N THR A 10 12.90 -26.66 9.41
CA THR A 10 12.29 -26.52 8.08
C THR A 10 13.36 -26.10 7.08
N ASP A 11 13.11 -26.19 5.76
CA ASP A 11 14.05 -25.69 4.76
C ASP A 11 14.06 -24.16 4.75
N VAL A 12 12.88 -23.53 4.86
CA VAL A 12 12.74 -22.07 4.77
C VAL A 12 11.76 -21.55 5.83
N VAL A 13 12.15 -20.51 6.54
CA VAL A 13 11.24 -19.69 7.34
C VAL A 13 10.84 -18.44 6.55
N VAL A 14 9.56 -18.14 6.47
CA VAL A 14 9.03 -16.90 5.89
C VAL A 14 8.48 -16.01 7.01
N ILE A 15 8.94 -14.78 7.10
CA ILE A 15 8.53 -13.82 8.13
C ILE A 15 7.51 -12.83 7.55
N GLY A 16 6.27 -12.92 8.04
CA GLY A 16 5.12 -12.14 7.59
C GLY A 16 4.19 -12.90 6.66
N ALA A 17 2.89 -12.93 7.00
CA ALA A 17 1.82 -13.53 6.21
C ALA A 17 0.99 -12.48 5.44
N GLY A 18 1.64 -11.45 4.90
CA GLY A 18 1.10 -10.60 3.84
C GLY A 18 1.17 -11.31 2.48
N LEU A 19 0.65 -10.69 1.42
CA LEU A 19 0.67 -11.30 0.07
C LEU A 19 2.09 -11.71 -0.35
N ALA A 20 3.11 -10.91 -0.10
CA ALA A 20 4.49 -11.23 -0.48
C ALA A 20 4.98 -12.52 0.18
N GLY A 21 4.82 -12.63 1.51
CA GLY A 21 5.27 -13.81 2.25
C GLY A 21 4.46 -15.06 1.92
N LEU A 22 3.12 -14.94 1.82
CA LEU A 22 2.26 -16.07 1.45
C LEU A 22 2.55 -16.57 0.03
N THR A 23 2.80 -15.65 -0.92
CA THR A 23 3.20 -16.02 -2.28
C THR A 23 4.55 -16.72 -2.28
N ALA A 24 5.56 -16.18 -1.61
CA ALA A 24 6.87 -16.83 -1.51
C ALA A 24 6.75 -18.24 -0.89
N ALA A 25 5.98 -18.39 0.19
CA ALA A 25 5.74 -19.68 0.84
C ALA A 25 5.07 -20.69 -0.11
N ARG A 26 4.04 -20.26 -0.86
CA ARG A 26 3.33 -21.09 -1.85
C ARG A 26 4.27 -21.60 -2.93
N GLU A 27 5.08 -20.71 -3.53
CA GLU A 27 6.06 -21.08 -4.56
C GLU A 27 7.11 -22.08 -4.03
N LEU A 28 7.61 -21.85 -2.82
CA LEU A 28 8.59 -22.74 -2.19
C LEU A 28 8.00 -24.12 -1.87
N VAL A 29 6.77 -24.18 -1.36
CA VAL A 29 6.06 -25.45 -1.12
C VAL A 29 5.81 -26.19 -2.41
N ALA A 30 5.39 -25.49 -3.47
CA ALA A 30 5.20 -26.08 -4.80
C ALA A 30 6.50 -26.66 -5.38
N ALA A 31 7.66 -26.09 -5.02
CA ALA A 31 8.98 -26.61 -5.35
C ALA A 31 9.49 -27.71 -4.41
N GLY A 32 8.64 -28.23 -3.50
CA GLY A 32 8.96 -29.34 -2.60
C GLY A 32 9.75 -28.95 -1.35
N ARG A 33 9.85 -27.65 -1.02
CA ARG A 33 10.53 -27.20 0.20
C ARG A 33 9.57 -27.27 1.39
N SER A 34 10.06 -27.65 2.55
CA SER A 34 9.36 -27.48 3.82
C SER A 34 9.43 -26.00 4.25
N VAL A 35 8.28 -25.42 4.63
CA VAL A 35 8.16 -23.98 4.93
C VAL A 35 7.39 -23.77 6.24
N ALA A 36 7.84 -22.81 7.05
CA ALA A 36 7.08 -22.24 8.15
C ALA A 36 6.91 -20.72 7.93
N VAL A 37 5.68 -20.23 8.00
CA VAL A 37 5.35 -18.79 7.90
C VAL A 37 5.04 -18.26 9.29
N LEU A 38 5.78 -17.23 9.73
CA LEU A 38 5.61 -16.61 11.05
C LEU A 38 4.95 -15.24 10.90
N GLU A 39 3.73 -15.08 11.37
CA GLU A 39 2.97 -13.84 11.33
C GLU A 39 2.83 -13.27 12.75
N ALA A 40 3.12 -11.98 12.88
CA ALA A 40 3.07 -11.29 14.17
C ALA A 40 1.63 -11.08 14.69
N ARG A 41 0.66 -10.93 13.79
CA ARG A 41 -0.77 -10.75 14.10
C ARG A 41 -1.47 -12.09 14.32
N ASP A 42 -2.67 -12.01 14.82
CA ASP A 42 -3.65 -13.11 14.91
C ASP A 42 -4.40 -13.36 13.58
N ARG A 43 -3.97 -12.70 12.49
CA ARG A 43 -4.57 -12.78 11.15
C ARG A 43 -3.54 -12.68 10.04
N VAL A 44 -3.88 -13.22 8.89
CA VAL A 44 -3.13 -13.05 7.64
C VAL A 44 -3.57 -11.80 6.87
N GLY A 45 -2.81 -11.42 5.83
CA GLY A 45 -3.13 -10.37 4.88
C GLY A 45 -2.29 -9.09 5.03
N GLY A 46 -1.60 -8.91 6.16
CA GLY A 46 -0.77 -7.71 6.37
C GLY A 46 -1.58 -6.42 6.26
N ARG A 47 -1.30 -5.60 5.22
CA ARG A 47 -2.03 -4.34 4.90
C ARG A 47 -3.40 -4.54 4.25
N LEU A 48 -3.81 -5.78 3.97
CA LEU A 48 -5.18 -6.11 3.56
C LEU A 48 -6.01 -6.42 4.80
N LEU A 49 -7.14 -5.77 4.93
CA LEU A 49 -8.06 -5.97 6.05
C LEU A 49 -9.48 -5.70 5.60
N ASN A 50 -10.31 -6.71 5.76
CA ASN A 50 -11.74 -6.66 5.53
C ASN A 50 -12.48 -6.28 6.80
N HIS A 51 -13.57 -5.55 6.66
CA HIS A 51 -14.54 -5.27 7.71
C HIS A 51 -15.89 -5.87 7.32
N ARG A 52 -16.51 -6.62 8.24
CA ARG A 52 -17.80 -7.24 8.02
C ARG A 52 -18.93 -6.26 8.36
N LEU A 53 -19.79 -6.01 7.40
CA LEU A 53 -20.97 -5.15 7.55
C LEU A 53 -22.11 -5.85 8.29
N GLY A 54 -23.07 -5.08 8.80
CA GLY A 54 -24.21 -5.60 9.53
C GLY A 54 -25.11 -6.53 8.72
N ASP A 55 -25.14 -6.40 7.40
CA ASP A 55 -25.87 -7.28 6.47
C ASP A 55 -25.08 -8.55 6.10
N GLY A 56 -23.87 -8.74 6.66
CA GLY A 56 -23.00 -9.88 6.43
C GLY A 56 -22.08 -9.72 5.23
N GLN A 57 -22.22 -8.67 4.42
CA GLN A 57 -21.29 -8.34 3.34
C GLN A 57 -19.98 -7.78 3.88
N VAL A 58 -19.05 -7.45 2.99
CA VAL A 58 -17.69 -7.03 3.36
C VAL A 58 -17.35 -5.72 2.66
N THR A 59 -16.71 -4.82 3.41
CA THR A 59 -15.98 -3.68 2.88
C THR A 59 -14.53 -3.73 3.33
N GLU A 60 -13.62 -3.12 2.60
CA GLU A 60 -12.19 -3.09 2.98
C GLU A 60 -11.87 -1.85 3.81
N ILE A 61 -11.15 -2.05 4.90
CA ILE A 61 -10.51 -1.00 5.70
C ILE A 61 -8.99 -0.98 5.53
N GLY A 62 -8.46 -1.85 4.65
CA GLY A 62 -7.08 -1.88 4.14
C GLY A 62 -6.99 -1.56 2.66
N GLY A 63 -5.96 -2.08 1.99
CA GLY A 63 -5.79 -2.01 0.53
C GLY A 63 -6.91 -2.74 -0.17
N GLN A 64 -7.40 -2.20 -1.32
CA GLN A 64 -8.62 -2.71 -1.94
C GLN A 64 -8.60 -2.75 -3.47
N PHE A 65 -8.02 -1.73 -4.10
CA PHE A 65 -8.12 -1.56 -5.54
C PHE A 65 -7.10 -2.39 -6.31
N VAL A 66 -7.53 -2.84 -7.50
CA VAL A 66 -6.71 -3.55 -8.48
C VAL A 66 -7.13 -3.11 -9.89
N GLY A 67 -6.22 -3.22 -10.84
CA GLY A 67 -6.54 -2.86 -12.21
C GLY A 67 -5.64 -3.52 -13.25
N PRO A 68 -5.86 -3.22 -14.53
CA PRO A 68 -5.03 -3.73 -15.62
C PRO A 68 -3.54 -3.48 -15.39
N THR A 69 -2.69 -4.39 -15.89
CA THR A 69 -1.23 -4.47 -15.69
C THR A 69 -0.78 -4.89 -14.28
N GLN A 70 -1.72 -5.10 -13.35
CA GLN A 70 -1.47 -5.80 -12.08
C GLN A 70 -1.72 -7.31 -12.26
N ASP A 71 -1.02 -7.89 -13.23
CA ASP A 71 -1.33 -9.22 -13.77
C ASP A 71 -1.04 -10.35 -12.79
N ARG A 72 -0.03 -10.18 -11.94
CA ARG A 72 0.39 -11.21 -10.98
C ARG A 72 -0.65 -11.40 -9.88
N VAL A 73 -1.14 -10.31 -9.28
CA VAL A 73 -2.18 -10.42 -8.26
C VAL A 73 -3.52 -10.85 -8.85
N LEU A 74 -3.86 -10.41 -10.07
CA LEU A 74 -5.07 -10.83 -10.77
C LEU A 74 -5.04 -12.33 -11.13
N ALA A 75 -3.89 -12.84 -11.57
CA ALA A 75 -3.71 -14.27 -11.82
C ALA A 75 -3.84 -15.07 -10.51
N LEU A 76 -3.12 -14.66 -9.47
CA LEU A 76 -3.16 -15.29 -8.17
C LEU A 76 -4.58 -15.34 -7.57
N ALA A 77 -5.32 -14.22 -7.66
CA ALA A 77 -6.70 -14.17 -7.17
C ALA A 77 -7.60 -15.19 -7.88
N ARG A 78 -7.50 -15.28 -9.21
CA ARG A 78 -8.24 -16.31 -10.00
C ARG A 78 -7.87 -17.73 -9.60
N GLU A 79 -6.58 -18.02 -9.41
CA GLU A 79 -6.09 -19.33 -8.99
C GLU A 79 -6.67 -19.75 -7.64
N VAL A 80 -6.81 -18.83 -6.68
CA VAL A 80 -7.41 -19.09 -5.38
C VAL A 80 -8.94 -18.90 -5.36
N GLY A 81 -9.57 -18.72 -6.52
CA GLY A 81 -11.04 -18.63 -6.65
C GLY A 81 -11.62 -17.32 -6.14
N VAL A 82 -10.91 -16.19 -6.29
CA VAL A 82 -11.40 -14.84 -5.94
C VAL A 82 -11.59 -14.01 -7.21
N ASP A 83 -12.83 -13.69 -7.52
CA ASP A 83 -13.20 -12.86 -8.67
C ASP A 83 -13.05 -11.36 -8.37
N THR A 84 -13.12 -10.55 -9.43
CA THR A 84 -13.13 -9.09 -9.34
C THR A 84 -14.40 -8.49 -9.91
N TYR A 85 -14.72 -7.28 -9.49
CA TYR A 85 -15.80 -6.46 -10.04
C TYR A 85 -15.34 -5.01 -10.24
N ARG A 86 -15.99 -4.30 -11.15
CA ARG A 86 -15.67 -2.88 -11.42
C ARG A 86 -15.98 -2.01 -10.21
N ALA A 87 -15.03 -1.17 -9.83
CA ALA A 87 -15.19 -0.23 -8.73
C ALA A 87 -15.95 1.03 -9.14
N GLU A 88 -16.06 1.32 -10.45
CA GLU A 88 -16.74 2.51 -10.95
C GLU A 88 -18.25 2.44 -10.69
N ILE A 89 -18.76 3.48 -10.06
CA ILE A 89 -20.19 3.66 -9.78
C ILE A 89 -20.74 4.71 -10.74
N PRO A 90 -21.81 4.40 -11.50
CA PRO A 90 -22.48 5.38 -12.35
C PRO A 90 -22.98 6.59 -11.58
N GLY A 91 -22.85 7.79 -12.16
CA GLY A 91 -23.31 9.04 -11.57
C GLY A 91 -22.29 10.16 -11.72
N GLU A 92 -22.67 11.35 -11.23
CA GLU A 92 -21.79 12.51 -11.23
C GLU A 92 -20.88 12.49 -10.01
N ASN A 93 -19.62 12.84 -10.23
CA ASN A 93 -18.63 13.14 -9.19
C ASN A 93 -18.86 14.54 -8.64
N VAL A 94 -18.33 14.82 -7.45
CA VAL A 94 -18.41 16.17 -6.87
C VAL A 94 -17.02 16.71 -6.59
N TYR A 95 -16.76 17.91 -7.09
CA TYR A 95 -15.59 18.70 -6.76
C TYR A 95 -15.95 19.81 -5.79
N VAL A 96 -15.28 19.86 -4.65
CA VAL A 96 -15.47 20.91 -3.64
C VAL A 96 -14.21 21.78 -3.56
N HIS A 97 -14.40 23.09 -3.71
CA HIS A 97 -13.34 24.07 -3.53
C HIS A 97 -13.85 25.21 -2.65
N ASP A 98 -13.19 25.44 -1.52
CA ASP A 98 -13.54 26.46 -0.53
C ASP A 98 -15.04 26.42 -0.15
N GLY A 99 -15.54 25.22 0.13
CA GLY A 99 -16.94 24.98 0.51
C GLY A 99 -17.97 25.08 -0.62
N ARG A 100 -17.54 25.28 -1.86
CA ARG A 100 -18.42 25.31 -3.03
C ARG A 100 -18.36 24.00 -3.79
N ALA A 101 -19.48 23.28 -3.83
CA ALA A 101 -19.59 22.02 -4.55
C ALA A 101 -20.01 22.23 -6.00
N LYS A 102 -19.38 21.48 -6.93
CA LYS A 102 -19.77 21.39 -8.34
C LYS A 102 -19.82 19.92 -8.74
N ARG A 103 -20.94 19.50 -9.35
CA ARG A 103 -21.06 18.19 -9.99
C ARG A 103 -20.31 18.18 -11.33
N TYR A 104 -19.73 17.05 -11.67
CA TYR A 104 -19.06 16.86 -12.97
C TYR A 104 -19.05 15.37 -13.36
N SER A 105 -18.96 15.14 -14.66
CA SER A 105 -18.83 13.80 -15.23
C SER A 105 -17.41 13.56 -15.73
N GLY A 106 -16.97 12.30 -15.72
CA GLY A 106 -15.63 11.90 -16.16
C GLY A 106 -14.54 12.12 -15.10
N HIS A 107 -13.27 12.09 -15.54
CA HIS A 107 -12.12 12.02 -14.63
C HIS A 107 -11.50 13.37 -14.26
N THR A 108 -11.88 14.46 -14.95
CA THR A 108 -11.23 15.77 -14.78
C THR A 108 -12.13 16.69 -13.96
N PRO A 109 -11.71 17.07 -12.73
CA PRO A 109 -12.48 18.01 -11.91
C PRO A 109 -12.52 19.41 -12.53
N PRO A 110 -13.63 20.16 -12.40
CA PRO A 110 -13.80 21.47 -13.05
C PRO A 110 -13.09 22.62 -12.29
N ASP A 111 -11.80 22.48 -12.04
CA ASP A 111 -10.96 23.53 -11.45
C ASP A 111 -10.21 24.30 -12.53
N LEU A 112 -10.81 25.39 -13.03
CA LEU A 112 -10.26 26.19 -14.12
C LEU A 112 -8.89 26.80 -13.80
N LEU A 113 -8.54 26.97 -12.53
CA LEU A 113 -7.24 27.51 -12.10
C LEU A 113 -6.16 26.44 -12.05
N ALA A 114 -6.53 25.21 -11.67
CA ALA A 114 -5.58 24.11 -11.54
C ALA A 114 -5.42 23.29 -12.82
N LEU A 115 -6.41 23.27 -13.73
CA LEU A 115 -6.40 22.45 -14.94
C LEU A 115 -5.19 22.68 -15.87
N PRO A 116 -4.79 23.94 -16.21
CA PRO A 116 -3.62 24.17 -17.04
C PRO A 116 -2.34 23.63 -16.39
N ASP A 117 -2.18 23.87 -15.08
CA ASP A 117 -1.07 23.38 -14.29
C ASP A 117 -1.02 21.86 -14.24
N MET A 118 -2.18 21.22 -14.06
CA MET A 118 -2.25 19.76 -14.02
C MET A 118 -1.82 19.13 -15.35
N GLY A 119 -2.23 19.70 -16.49
CA GLY A 119 -1.78 19.24 -17.80
C GLY A 119 -0.26 19.34 -17.96
N ILE A 120 0.33 20.48 -17.56
CA ILE A 120 1.77 20.70 -17.60
C ILE A 120 2.48 19.73 -16.64
N ALA A 121 1.96 19.59 -15.40
CA ALA A 121 2.53 18.71 -14.38
C ALA A 121 2.55 17.26 -14.86
N LEU A 122 1.43 16.72 -15.34
CA LEU A 122 1.33 15.35 -15.85
C LEU A 122 2.31 15.10 -17.00
N ALA A 123 2.42 16.02 -17.95
CA ALA A 123 3.39 15.91 -19.05
C ALA A 123 4.84 15.91 -18.56
N ARG A 124 5.19 16.80 -17.62
CA ARG A 124 6.53 16.86 -17.01
C ARG A 124 6.85 15.63 -16.20
N ILE A 125 5.90 15.14 -15.40
CA ILE A 125 6.04 13.91 -14.61
C ILE A 125 6.25 12.72 -15.54
N ALA A 126 5.41 12.54 -16.56
CA ALA A 126 5.54 11.45 -17.52
C ALA A 126 6.90 11.45 -18.22
N GLN A 127 7.34 12.62 -18.71
CA GLN A 127 8.65 12.77 -19.37
C GLN A 127 9.84 12.44 -18.42
N ALA A 128 9.73 12.84 -17.15
CA ALA A 128 10.81 12.60 -16.18
C ALA A 128 10.80 11.16 -15.67
N ALA A 129 9.64 10.60 -15.35
CA ALA A 129 9.48 9.23 -14.88
C ALA A 129 9.94 8.19 -15.92
N ALA A 130 9.67 8.41 -17.22
CA ALA A 130 10.13 7.56 -18.31
C ALA A 130 11.67 7.42 -18.40
N LYS A 131 12.43 8.30 -17.73
CA LYS A 131 13.90 8.26 -17.68
C LYS A 131 14.45 7.62 -16.41
N VAL A 132 13.58 7.15 -15.52
CA VAL A 132 13.95 6.50 -14.27
C VAL A 132 13.77 4.99 -14.43
N PRO A 133 14.86 4.20 -14.42
CA PRO A 133 14.76 2.75 -14.56
C PRO A 133 14.06 2.15 -13.32
N PRO A 134 12.98 1.36 -13.49
CA PRO A 134 12.24 0.81 -12.35
C PRO A 134 13.07 -0.09 -11.43
N HIS A 135 14.01 -0.86 -11.99
CA HIS A 135 14.86 -1.78 -11.23
C HIS A 135 16.03 -1.10 -10.47
N ALA A 136 16.45 0.08 -10.90
CA ALA A 136 17.62 0.75 -10.34
C ALA A 136 17.50 2.29 -10.46
N PRO A 137 16.54 2.94 -9.74
CA PRO A 137 16.30 4.37 -9.88
C PRO A 137 17.55 5.23 -9.58
N TRP A 138 18.44 4.75 -8.71
CA TRP A 138 19.72 5.41 -8.40
C TRP A 138 20.69 5.47 -9.59
N GLN A 139 20.47 4.71 -10.66
CA GLN A 139 21.25 4.73 -11.90
C GLN A 139 20.68 5.67 -12.97
N ALA A 140 19.55 6.34 -12.72
CA ALA A 140 19.03 7.33 -13.65
C ALA A 140 20.06 8.42 -13.93
N ALA A 141 20.13 8.91 -15.16
CA ALA A 141 21.13 9.91 -15.58
C ALA A 141 21.17 11.17 -14.70
N LYS A 142 20.05 11.56 -14.11
CA LYS A 142 19.89 12.69 -13.19
C LYS A 142 19.59 12.27 -11.74
N ALA A 143 19.92 11.04 -11.36
CA ALA A 143 19.58 10.50 -10.06
C ALA A 143 20.02 11.42 -8.90
N ARG A 144 21.27 11.86 -8.88
CA ARG A 144 21.81 12.73 -7.81
C ARG A 144 21.11 14.10 -7.75
N GLU A 145 20.78 14.69 -8.91
CA GLU A 145 20.05 15.95 -8.97
C GLU A 145 18.64 15.78 -8.41
N LEU A 146 17.93 14.74 -8.87
CA LEU A 146 16.54 14.47 -8.49
C LEU A 146 16.42 14.01 -7.02
N ASP A 147 17.35 13.21 -6.55
CA ASP A 147 17.36 12.74 -5.16
C ASP A 147 17.89 13.81 -4.18
N GLY A 148 18.57 14.83 -4.68
CA GLY A 148 19.07 15.96 -3.89
C GLY A 148 18.01 17.01 -3.53
N MET A 149 16.75 16.84 -3.98
CA MET A 149 15.66 17.78 -3.70
C MET A 149 14.35 17.06 -3.43
N THR A 150 13.41 17.77 -2.75
CA THR A 150 12.05 17.27 -2.56
C THR A 150 11.26 17.31 -3.87
N TYR A 151 10.24 16.46 -3.97
CA TYR A 151 9.36 16.47 -5.14
C TYR A 151 8.63 17.81 -5.29
N GLU A 152 8.25 18.48 -4.18
CA GLU A 152 7.68 19.81 -4.23
C GLU A 152 8.66 20.81 -4.86
N SER A 153 9.93 20.80 -4.44
CA SER A 153 10.97 21.69 -5.03
C SER A 153 11.15 21.45 -6.53
N TRP A 154 11.07 20.18 -6.96
CA TRP A 154 11.11 19.82 -8.37
C TRP A 154 9.90 20.33 -9.15
N LEU A 155 8.68 20.18 -8.61
CA LEU A 155 7.46 20.71 -9.21
C LEU A 155 7.51 22.24 -9.35
N ARG A 156 8.01 22.94 -8.33
CA ARG A 156 8.19 24.39 -8.38
C ARG A 156 9.18 24.82 -9.46
N LYS A 157 10.30 24.09 -9.62
CA LYS A 157 11.26 24.32 -10.72
C LYS A 157 10.63 24.04 -12.10
N ALA A 158 9.64 23.17 -12.18
CA ALA A 158 8.85 22.89 -13.38
C ALA A 158 7.71 23.89 -13.59
N GLU A 159 7.72 25.01 -12.84
CA GLU A 159 6.74 26.14 -12.93
C GLU A 159 5.30 25.74 -12.53
N ILE A 160 5.13 24.66 -11.77
CA ILE A 160 3.81 24.27 -11.24
C ILE A 160 3.43 25.18 -10.08
N THR A 161 2.25 25.79 -10.16
CA THR A 161 1.76 26.72 -9.13
C THR A 161 1.39 26.02 -7.82
N GLY A 162 1.05 26.82 -6.80
CA GLY A 162 0.55 26.27 -5.53
C GLY A 162 -0.72 25.46 -5.69
N ALA A 163 -1.58 25.84 -6.62
CA ALA A 163 -2.81 25.14 -6.93
C ALA A 163 -2.53 23.74 -7.51
N GLY A 164 -1.61 23.66 -8.48
CA GLY A 164 -1.20 22.38 -9.07
C GLY A 164 -0.52 21.46 -8.06
N VAL A 165 0.39 21.97 -7.23
CA VAL A 165 1.03 21.19 -6.15
C VAL A 165 0.00 20.68 -5.15
N ASP A 166 -1.01 21.48 -4.79
CA ASP A 166 -2.07 21.05 -3.88
C ASP A 166 -2.92 19.91 -4.46
N MET A 167 -3.21 19.95 -5.76
CA MET A 167 -3.90 18.84 -6.45
C MET A 167 -3.05 17.56 -6.47
N ILE A 168 -1.75 17.69 -6.74
CA ILE A 168 -0.82 16.55 -6.67
C ILE A 168 -0.79 15.97 -5.25
N ASN A 169 -0.78 16.80 -4.22
CA ASN A 169 -0.81 16.34 -2.82
C ASN A 169 -2.10 15.59 -2.46
N ILE A 170 -3.24 15.85 -3.09
CA ILE A 170 -4.45 15.04 -2.88
C ILE A 170 -4.16 13.57 -3.24
N PHE A 171 -3.59 13.35 -4.43
CA PHE A 171 -3.18 12.01 -4.85
C PHE A 171 -2.10 11.40 -3.94
N LEU A 172 -1.06 12.15 -3.58
CA LEU A 172 0.04 11.64 -2.77
C LEU A 172 -0.41 11.23 -1.36
N ASN A 173 -1.40 11.91 -0.79
CA ASN A 173 -1.99 11.56 0.51
C ASN A 173 -2.59 10.14 0.50
N SER A 174 -3.31 9.77 -0.56
CA SER A 174 -3.87 8.42 -0.70
C SER A 174 -2.86 7.41 -1.24
N ALA A 175 -1.91 7.81 -2.09
CA ALA A 175 -0.95 6.93 -2.74
C ALA A 175 0.17 6.45 -1.84
N TYR A 176 0.74 7.32 -1.01
CA TYR A 176 1.80 6.95 -0.07
C TYR A 176 1.72 7.62 1.31
N GLY A 177 0.60 8.26 1.66
CA GLY A 177 0.39 8.82 2.98
C GLY A 177 1.30 10.01 3.32
N GLY A 178 1.68 10.80 2.32
CA GLY A 178 2.59 11.93 2.45
C GLY A 178 2.27 13.06 1.49
N GLU A 179 3.15 14.03 1.43
CA GLU A 179 3.08 15.19 0.55
C GLU A 179 4.33 15.30 -0.33
N ALA A 180 4.27 16.08 -1.40
CA ALA A 180 5.39 16.28 -2.31
C ALA A 180 6.68 16.78 -1.63
N ARG A 181 6.57 17.42 -0.47
CA ARG A 181 7.72 17.86 0.33
C ARG A 181 8.36 16.76 1.17
N ASP A 182 7.65 15.65 1.42
CA ASP A 182 8.10 14.57 2.29
C ASP A 182 8.99 13.56 1.55
N ALA A 183 8.88 13.49 0.21
CA ALA A 183 9.60 12.57 -0.65
C ALA A 183 10.66 13.26 -1.51
N SER A 184 11.70 12.53 -1.93
CA SER A 184 12.61 13.03 -2.97
C SER A 184 11.92 13.05 -4.35
N ALA A 185 12.38 13.93 -5.23
CA ALA A 185 11.89 13.94 -6.61
C ALA A 185 12.22 12.63 -7.33
N LEU A 186 13.38 12.03 -7.07
CA LEU A 186 13.75 10.74 -7.64
C LEU A 186 12.77 9.65 -7.20
N PHE A 187 12.44 9.58 -5.89
CA PHE A 187 11.50 8.60 -5.37
C PHE A 187 10.12 8.75 -6.01
N SER A 188 9.57 9.98 -6.05
CA SER A 188 8.22 10.19 -6.59
C SER A 188 8.13 9.91 -8.09
N LEU A 189 9.17 10.24 -8.86
CA LEU A 189 9.24 9.91 -10.29
C LEU A 189 9.44 8.40 -10.51
N TRP A 190 10.26 7.75 -9.70
CA TRP A 190 10.41 6.30 -9.70
C TRP A 190 9.10 5.60 -9.36
N TYR A 191 8.38 6.07 -8.34
CA TYR A 191 7.08 5.53 -7.95
C TYR A 191 6.11 5.52 -9.14
N VAL A 192 6.06 6.62 -9.92
CA VAL A 192 5.28 6.68 -11.17
C VAL A 192 5.80 5.68 -12.21
N ALA A 193 7.13 5.57 -12.37
CA ALA A 193 7.73 4.63 -13.33
C ALA A 193 7.38 3.16 -12.99
N THR A 194 7.11 2.85 -11.71
CA THR A 194 6.71 1.50 -11.27
C THR A 194 5.26 1.14 -11.60
N PHE A 195 4.39 2.10 -12.02
CA PHE A 195 2.98 1.82 -12.38
C PHE A 195 2.82 1.11 -13.73
N GLY A 196 3.72 0.22 -14.05
CA GLY A 196 3.77 -0.56 -15.27
C GLY A 196 4.17 -2.00 -15.02
N ASP A 197 4.57 -2.65 -16.07
CA ASP A 197 5.11 -4.01 -16.08
C ASP A 197 6.27 -4.11 -17.09
N GLU A 198 6.73 -5.31 -17.39
CA GLU A 198 7.82 -5.59 -18.32
C GLU A 198 7.56 -5.11 -19.75
N THR A 199 6.30 -4.90 -20.12
CA THR A 199 5.88 -4.54 -21.48
C THR A 199 5.23 -3.18 -21.58
N HIS A 200 4.75 -2.64 -20.46
CA HIS A 200 4.02 -1.38 -20.41
C HIS A 200 4.72 -0.38 -19.50
N PRO A 201 5.08 0.80 -19.98
CA PRO A 201 5.68 1.84 -19.14
C PRO A 201 4.70 2.34 -18.08
N GLY A 202 5.22 2.68 -16.90
CA GLY A 202 4.44 3.30 -15.83
C GLY A 202 4.01 4.72 -16.20
N THR A 203 2.75 5.06 -15.91
CA THR A 203 2.20 6.40 -16.10
C THR A 203 1.29 6.79 -14.92
N MET A 204 1.06 8.09 -14.74
CA MET A 204 0.14 8.57 -13.72
C MET A 204 -1.28 8.03 -13.92
N GLU A 205 -1.74 7.98 -15.16
CA GLU A 205 -3.08 7.48 -15.52
C GLU A 205 -3.27 6.03 -15.07
N ARG A 206 -2.23 5.19 -15.19
CA ARG A 206 -2.27 3.82 -14.69
C ARG A 206 -2.32 3.76 -13.17
N GLY A 207 -1.58 4.62 -12.49
CA GLY A 207 -1.53 4.67 -11.02
C GLY A 207 -2.79 5.26 -10.38
N THR A 208 -3.51 6.15 -11.09
CA THR A 208 -4.65 6.91 -10.51
C THR A 208 -6.00 6.61 -11.14
N GLY A 209 -6.03 5.94 -12.31
CA GLY A 209 -7.27 5.76 -13.07
C GLY A 209 -8.26 4.83 -12.38
N THR A 210 -9.52 5.25 -12.35
CA THR A 210 -10.67 4.45 -11.92
C THR A 210 -11.23 3.59 -13.04
N THR A 211 -10.85 3.86 -14.29
CA THR A 211 -11.16 3.06 -15.47
C THR A 211 -9.87 2.75 -16.20
N GLY A 212 -9.51 1.48 -16.26
CA GLY A 212 -8.27 1.03 -16.90
C GLY A 212 -6.98 1.31 -16.13
N GLY A 213 -7.05 1.83 -14.91
CA GLY A 213 -5.92 2.08 -14.01
C GLY A 213 -6.00 1.27 -12.72
N ALA A 214 -5.18 1.65 -11.73
CA ALA A 214 -5.02 0.91 -10.49
C ALA A 214 -6.28 0.85 -9.61
N GLN A 215 -7.25 1.72 -9.84
CA GLN A 215 -8.49 1.80 -9.05
C GLN A 215 -9.72 1.29 -9.84
N ASP A 216 -9.48 0.51 -10.90
CA ASP A 216 -10.49 0.00 -11.82
C ASP A 216 -11.46 -1.00 -11.20
N SER A 217 -10.95 -1.88 -10.35
CA SER A 217 -11.70 -3.02 -9.83
C SER A 217 -11.40 -3.29 -8.35
N ARG A 218 -12.28 -4.06 -7.73
CA ARG A 218 -12.14 -4.60 -6.36
C ARG A 218 -12.38 -6.10 -6.38
N PHE A 219 -12.01 -6.78 -5.30
CA PHE A 219 -12.21 -8.24 -5.16
C PHE A 219 -13.56 -8.56 -4.54
N VAL A 220 -14.24 -9.56 -5.09
CA VAL A 220 -15.46 -10.10 -4.49
C VAL A 220 -15.13 -10.74 -3.15
N GLY A 221 -15.82 -10.33 -2.09
CA GLY A 221 -15.51 -10.74 -0.72
C GLY A 221 -14.32 -10.02 -0.09
N GLY A 222 -13.81 -8.98 -0.77
CA GLY A 222 -12.73 -8.11 -0.29
C GLY A 222 -11.32 -8.67 -0.50
N SER A 223 -10.36 -7.77 -0.58
CA SER A 223 -8.96 -8.09 -0.94
C SER A 223 -8.24 -9.05 0.04
N GLN A 224 -8.59 -9.01 1.33
CA GLN A 224 -8.00 -9.93 2.32
C GLN A 224 -8.34 -11.39 2.03
N LEU A 225 -9.44 -11.67 1.31
CA LEU A 225 -9.85 -13.03 0.97
C LEU A 225 -8.77 -13.77 0.17
N VAL A 226 -8.04 -13.07 -0.72
CA VAL A 226 -6.91 -13.65 -1.46
C VAL A 226 -5.85 -14.20 -0.49
N ALA A 227 -5.45 -13.42 0.50
CA ALA A 227 -4.47 -13.87 1.51
C ALA A 227 -5.01 -15.01 2.40
N GLN A 228 -6.30 -14.98 2.74
CA GLN A 228 -6.95 -16.03 3.51
C GLN A 228 -6.98 -17.36 2.74
N ARG A 229 -7.27 -17.33 1.43
CA ARG A 229 -7.26 -18.53 0.57
C ARG A 229 -5.85 -19.10 0.43
N LEU A 230 -4.84 -18.27 0.23
CA LEU A 230 -3.43 -18.71 0.21
C LEU A 230 -3.02 -19.35 1.54
N ALA A 231 -3.44 -18.80 2.67
CA ALA A 231 -3.13 -19.39 3.97
C ALA A 231 -3.80 -20.75 4.16
N VAL A 232 -4.99 -20.97 3.61
CA VAL A 232 -5.67 -22.28 3.60
C VAL A 232 -4.88 -23.29 2.75
N GLU A 233 -4.38 -22.91 1.58
CA GLU A 233 -3.53 -23.78 0.73
C GLU A 233 -2.22 -24.18 1.45
N LEU A 234 -1.70 -23.31 2.32
CA LEU A 234 -0.47 -23.57 3.09
C LEU A 234 -0.66 -24.49 4.30
N ASP A 235 -1.84 -24.95 4.57
CA ASP A 235 -2.26 -25.97 5.53
C ASP A 235 -1.30 -26.23 6.72
N GLY A 236 -1.57 -25.59 7.86
CA GLY A 236 -0.80 -25.75 9.11
C GLY A 236 0.61 -25.13 9.12
N ARG A 237 1.08 -24.56 8.01
CA ARG A 237 2.40 -23.92 7.90
C ARG A 237 2.43 -22.48 8.37
N VAL A 238 1.26 -21.84 8.56
CA VAL A 238 1.14 -20.44 9.00
C VAL A 238 0.94 -20.39 10.50
N HIS A 239 1.90 -19.80 11.20
CA HIS A 239 1.88 -19.60 12.64
C HIS A 239 1.53 -18.13 12.94
N LEU A 240 0.34 -17.90 13.44
CA LEU A 240 -0.15 -16.58 13.85
C LEU A 240 0.35 -16.24 15.26
N SER A 241 0.30 -14.95 15.63
CA SER A 241 0.77 -14.45 16.93
C SER A 241 2.22 -14.85 17.24
N ALA A 242 3.05 -14.91 16.20
CA ALA A 242 4.43 -15.35 16.24
C ALA A 242 5.41 -14.24 15.80
N PRO A 243 5.43 -13.05 16.46
CA PRO A 243 6.33 -11.96 16.07
C PRO A 243 7.79 -12.37 16.22
N VAL A 244 8.55 -12.24 15.14
CA VAL A 244 9.98 -12.53 15.10
C VAL A 244 10.76 -11.42 15.80
N ARG A 245 11.68 -11.84 16.69
CA ARG A 245 12.49 -10.93 17.49
C ARG A 245 13.96 -10.93 17.09
N ARG A 246 14.48 -12.08 16.67
CA ARG A 246 15.89 -12.25 16.33
C ARG A 246 16.05 -13.20 15.15
N ILE A 247 17.02 -12.89 14.29
CA ILE A 247 17.50 -13.76 13.23
C ILE A 247 19.00 -13.88 13.39
N SER A 248 19.50 -15.10 13.53
CA SER A 248 20.92 -15.42 13.58
C SER A 248 21.25 -16.35 12.42
N GLN A 249 22.40 -16.16 11.76
CA GLN A 249 22.86 -17.05 10.69
C GLN A 249 24.34 -17.35 10.77
N ASP A 250 24.71 -18.54 10.33
CA ASP A 250 26.10 -18.98 10.18
C ASP A 250 26.27 -19.84 8.92
N SER A 251 27.40 -20.55 8.81
CA SER A 251 27.69 -21.44 7.68
C SER A 251 26.71 -22.64 7.59
N THR A 252 26.03 -23.00 8.68
CA THR A 252 25.18 -24.19 8.78
C THR A 252 23.71 -23.88 8.51
N GLY A 253 23.24 -22.65 8.78
CA GLY A 253 21.83 -22.28 8.59
C GLY A 253 21.45 -20.96 9.24
N VAL A 254 20.14 -20.83 9.46
CA VAL A 254 19.51 -19.68 10.09
C VAL A 254 18.72 -20.15 11.31
N THR A 255 18.82 -19.39 12.41
CA THR A 255 17.96 -19.54 13.58
C THR A 255 17.06 -18.32 13.69
N VAL A 256 15.75 -18.53 13.69
CA VAL A 256 14.72 -17.50 13.84
C VAL A 256 14.03 -17.67 15.18
N VAL A 257 14.09 -16.64 16.02
CA VAL A 257 13.45 -16.63 17.34
C VAL A 257 12.23 -15.72 17.29
N SER A 258 11.08 -16.29 17.64
CA SER A 258 9.82 -15.56 17.79
C SER A 258 9.24 -15.78 19.20
N ASP A 259 8.17 -15.04 19.52
CA ASP A 259 7.46 -15.21 20.79
C ASP A 259 6.74 -16.60 20.87
N ALA A 260 6.51 -17.25 19.71
CA ALA A 260 5.87 -18.58 19.66
C ALA A 260 6.87 -19.76 19.67
N GLY A 261 8.18 -19.49 19.61
CA GLY A 261 9.21 -20.53 19.64
C GLY A 261 10.42 -20.21 18.75
N THR A 262 11.26 -21.21 18.56
CA THR A 262 12.49 -21.11 17.76
C THR A 262 12.41 -22.05 16.56
N TRP A 263 12.85 -21.56 15.40
CA TRP A 263 12.94 -22.31 14.15
C TRP A 263 14.38 -22.32 13.64
N ARG A 264 14.81 -23.49 13.18
CA ARG A 264 16.06 -23.67 12.42
C ARG A 264 15.72 -23.91 10.95
N ALA A 265 16.40 -23.21 10.05
CA ALA A 265 16.18 -23.34 8.62
C ALA A 265 17.45 -23.23 7.80
N GLY A 266 17.38 -23.66 6.56
CA GLY A 266 18.43 -23.39 5.57
C GLY A 266 18.49 -21.92 5.16
N HIS A 267 17.31 -21.30 5.00
CA HIS A 267 17.15 -19.91 4.55
C HIS A 267 15.99 -19.23 5.26
N VAL A 268 15.95 -17.89 5.18
CA VAL A 268 14.82 -17.09 5.65
C VAL A 268 14.42 -16.07 4.59
N VAL A 269 13.10 -15.92 4.36
CA VAL A 269 12.51 -14.84 3.55
C VAL A 269 11.88 -13.82 4.49
N VAL A 270 12.37 -12.60 4.48
CA VAL A 270 11.85 -11.48 5.29
C VAL A 270 10.85 -10.69 4.45
N ALA A 271 9.57 -10.87 4.76
CA ALA A 271 8.45 -10.28 4.02
C ALA A 271 7.63 -9.30 4.89
N VAL A 272 8.34 -8.53 5.72
CA VAL A 272 7.76 -7.48 6.56
C VAL A 272 8.22 -6.09 6.09
N PRO A 273 7.49 -5.02 6.45
CA PRO A 273 7.87 -3.66 6.09
C PRO A 273 9.32 -3.32 6.46
N PRO A 274 10.06 -2.55 5.63
CA PRO A 274 11.46 -2.21 5.90
C PRO A 274 11.68 -1.63 7.31
N VAL A 275 10.84 -0.69 7.74
CA VAL A 275 10.91 -0.08 9.08
C VAL A 275 10.70 -1.10 10.22
N LEU A 276 10.01 -2.19 9.99
CA LEU A 276 9.84 -3.26 10.99
C LEU A 276 10.99 -4.27 10.93
N ALA A 277 11.55 -4.54 9.74
CA ALA A 277 12.74 -5.37 9.60
C ALA A 277 13.95 -4.76 10.33
N SER A 278 14.06 -3.41 10.38
CA SER A 278 15.12 -2.73 11.15
C SER A 278 15.01 -2.91 12.66
N ARG A 279 13.90 -3.46 13.17
CA ARG A 279 13.68 -3.73 14.61
C ARG A 279 13.97 -5.15 15.02
N ILE A 280 14.22 -6.03 14.07
CA ILE A 280 14.67 -7.40 14.32
C ILE A 280 16.13 -7.34 14.78
N VAL A 281 16.48 -8.12 15.79
CA VAL A 281 17.88 -8.26 16.22
C VAL A 281 18.59 -9.20 15.24
N TRP A 282 19.62 -8.69 14.59
CA TRP A 282 20.39 -9.40 13.58
C TRP A 282 21.73 -9.90 14.13
N ASP A 283 22.12 -11.14 13.80
CA ASP A 283 23.39 -11.76 14.19
C ASP A 283 23.91 -12.68 13.06
N PRO A 284 24.99 -12.31 12.34
CA PRO A 284 25.73 -11.04 12.47
C PRO A 284 24.86 -9.84 12.09
N LEU A 285 25.30 -8.65 12.46
CA LEU A 285 24.63 -7.40 12.07
C LEU A 285 24.50 -7.32 10.55
N LEU A 286 23.39 -6.74 10.08
CA LEU A 286 23.22 -6.40 8.66
C LEU A 286 24.38 -5.52 8.17
N PRO A 287 24.76 -5.59 6.88
CA PRO A 287 25.63 -4.59 6.27
C PRO A 287 25.11 -3.18 6.61
N ALA A 288 26.01 -2.29 7.03
CA ALA A 288 25.62 -0.98 7.55
C ALA A 288 24.76 -0.18 6.56
N GLN A 289 25.03 -0.29 5.26
CA GLN A 289 24.26 0.40 4.22
C GLN A 289 22.83 -0.16 4.09
N GLN A 290 22.66 -1.46 4.23
CA GLN A 290 21.35 -2.11 4.20
C GLN A 290 20.53 -1.75 5.45
N ASP A 291 21.15 -1.79 6.63
CA ASP A 291 20.54 -1.35 7.88
C ASP A 291 20.10 0.13 7.81
N GLN A 292 20.99 1.00 7.28
CA GLN A 292 20.67 2.41 7.07
C GLN A 292 19.51 2.62 6.07
N LEU A 293 19.42 1.81 5.02
CA LEU A 293 18.28 1.85 4.08
C LEU A 293 16.97 1.51 4.79
N LEU A 294 16.92 0.40 5.53
CA LEU A 294 15.71 -0.05 6.23
C LEU A 294 15.20 1.03 7.21
N GLN A 295 16.09 1.70 7.92
CA GLN A 295 15.75 2.79 8.85
C GLN A 295 15.24 4.06 8.15
N ARG A 296 15.55 4.27 6.87
CA ARG A 296 15.21 5.45 6.07
C ARG A 296 14.05 5.25 5.10
N LEU A 297 13.36 4.13 5.20
CA LEU A 297 12.16 3.81 4.43
C LEU A 297 10.93 3.73 5.37
N PRO A 298 10.59 4.84 6.08
CA PRO A 298 9.38 4.87 6.87
C PRO A 298 8.16 4.77 5.96
N PHE A 299 7.06 4.27 6.50
CA PHE A 299 5.77 4.39 5.84
C PHE A 299 5.22 5.81 5.95
N GLY A 300 4.36 6.17 5.00
CA GLY A 300 3.53 7.35 5.12
C GLY A 300 2.52 7.23 6.27
N THR A 301 1.84 8.31 6.58
CA THR A 301 0.84 8.35 7.64
C THR A 301 -0.56 8.26 7.03
N LEU A 302 -1.35 7.27 7.46
CA LEU A 302 -2.67 7.02 6.87
C LEU A 302 -3.65 6.44 7.89
N MET A 303 -4.84 7.05 7.92
CA MET A 303 -6.03 6.49 8.54
C MET A 303 -7.13 6.39 7.48
N LYS A 304 -7.76 5.23 7.35
CA LYS A 304 -8.93 5.03 6.50
C LYS A 304 -10.18 5.19 7.35
N CYS A 305 -11.08 6.07 6.91
CA CYS A 305 -12.36 6.38 7.56
C CYS A 305 -13.49 5.86 6.69
N VAL A 306 -14.39 5.08 7.29
CA VAL A 306 -15.50 4.41 6.61
C VAL A 306 -16.81 4.74 7.33
N ALA A 307 -17.78 5.23 6.60
CA ALA A 307 -19.14 5.48 7.08
C ALA A 307 -20.12 4.55 6.36
N VAL A 308 -20.93 3.82 7.13
CA VAL A 308 -21.89 2.83 6.64
C VAL A 308 -23.30 3.39 6.81
N TYR A 309 -24.15 3.17 5.82
CA TYR A 309 -25.55 3.64 5.72
C TYR A 309 -26.47 2.46 5.39
N ASP A 310 -27.75 2.57 5.71
CA ASP A 310 -28.75 1.54 5.36
C ASP A 310 -28.75 1.20 3.86
N LYS A 311 -28.50 2.21 3.02
CA LYS A 311 -28.40 2.07 1.56
C LYS A 311 -27.55 3.19 0.96
N PRO A 312 -27.00 3.01 -0.25
CA PRO A 312 -26.24 4.04 -0.96
C PRO A 312 -27.17 5.14 -1.50
N PHE A 313 -27.71 5.99 -0.64
CA PHE A 313 -28.75 6.98 -0.94
C PHE A 313 -28.32 8.01 -2.00
N TRP A 314 -27.03 8.33 -2.08
CA TRP A 314 -26.47 9.28 -3.07
C TRP A 314 -26.66 8.81 -4.50
N ARG A 315 -26.74 7.50 -4.74
CA ARG A 315 -26.99 6.94 -6.08
C ARG A 315 -28.35 7.32 -6.61
N ALA A 316 -29.37 7.39 -5.74
CA ALA A 316 -30.72 7.84 -6.11
C ALA A 316 -30.77 9.34 -6.47
N GLU A 317 -29.76 10.11 -6.05
CA GLU A 317 -29.60 11.52 -6.38
C GLU A 317 -28.70 11.75 -7.62
N GLY A 318 -28.33 10.68 -8.31
CA GLY A 318 -27.48 10.70 -9.50
C GLY A 318 -26.00 10.91 -9.20
N LEU A 319 -25.55 10.70 -7.95
CA LEU A 319 -24.16 10.87 -7.55
C LEU A 319 -23.44 9.51 -7.52
N SER A 320 -22.16 9.50 -7.95
CA SER A 320 -21.28 8.33 -7.88
C SER A 320 -20.81 8.02 -6.46
N GLY A 321 -20.88 8.97 -5.53
CA GLY A 321 -20.25 8.90 -4.22
C GLY A 321 -18.76 9.25 -4.23
N MET A 322 -18.19 9.58 -5.39
CA MET A 322 -16.82 10.07 -5.50
C MET A 322 -16.75 11.59 -5.29
N GLY A 323 -15.82 12.03 -4.47
CA GLY A 323 -15.58 13.44 -4.20
C GLY A 323 -14.11 13.79 -4.07
N LEU A 324 -13.74 14.95 -4.66
CA LEU A 324 -12.45 15.60 -4.44
C LEU A 324 -12.68 16.91 -3.69
N LEU A 325 -12.03 17.07 -2.54
CA LEU A 325 -12.23 18.20 -1.65
C LEU A 325 -10.94 18.99 -1.48
N ARG A 326 -10.97 20.24 -1.93
CA ARG A 326 -9.88 21.20 -1.81
C ARG A 326 -10.30 22.34 -0.89
N GLY A 327 -9.37 22.87 -0.07
CA GLY A 327 -9.68 23.97 0.82
C GLY A 327 -10.07 23.56 2.24
N GLY A 328 -9.19 22.87 2.97
CA GLY A 328 -9.29 22.70 4.43
C GLY A 328 -10.17 21.57 4.94
N SER A 329 -10.70 20.72 4.07
CA SER A 329 -11.41 19.50 4.48
C SER A 329 -10.42 18.43 4.96
N PRO A 330 -10.68 17.72 6.08
CA PRO A 330 -9.81 16.63 6.55
C PRO A 330 -9.81 15.44 5.59
N ILE A 331 -10.93 15.14 4.93
CA ILE A 331 -10.97 14.19 3.83
C ILE A 331 -10.83 14.96 2.52
N ARG A 332 -9.82 14.64 1.76
CA ARG A 332 -9.53 15.29 0.48
C ARG A 332 -10.00 14.50 -0.73
N GLU A 333 -10.16 13.19 -0.56
CA GLU A 333 -10.66 12.27 -1.57
C GLU A 333 -11.59 11.25 -0.90
N MET A 334 -12.77 11.03 -1.48
CA MET A 334 -13.72 10.05 -0.99
C MET A 334 -14.29 9.22 -2.14
N PHE A 335 -14.73 8.00 -1.81
CA PHE A 335 -15.23 7.01 -2.75
C PHE A 335 -16.46 6.30 -2.19
N ASP A 336 -17.33 5.86 -3.10
CA ASP A 336 -18.32 4.83 -2.81
C ASP A 336 -17.61 3.47 -2.67
N ASN A 337 -17.67 2.91 -1.49
CA ASN A 337 -17.07 1.62 -1.16
C ASN A 337 -18.11 0.53 -0.90
N SER A 338 -19.35 0.76 -1.33
CA SER A 338 -20.44 -0.20 -1.16
C SER A 338 -20.14 -1.52 -1.87
N PRO A 339 -20.62 -2.64 -1.32
CA PRO A 339 -20.57 -3.93 -2.00
C PRO A 339 -21.29 -3.92 -3.36
N PRO A 340 -20.94 -4.80 -4.31
CA PRO A 340 -21.48 -4.78 -5.68
C PRO A 340 -22.94 -5.21 -5.75
N ASP A 341 -23.37 -6.13 -4.88
CA ASP A 341 -24.67 -6.79 -4.95
C ASP A 341 -25.80 -5.97 -4.27
N GLY A 342 -25.54 -4.71 -3.94
CA GLY A 342 -26.47 -3.86 -3.18
C GLY A 342 -26.33 -4.07 -1.68
N GLY A 343 -27.36 -3.67 -0.89
CA GLY A 343 -27.31 -3.72 0.57
C GLY A 343 -26.90 -2.38 1.18
N GLN A 344 -26.05 -2.42 2.21
CA GLN A 344 -25.60 -1.22 2.90
C GLN A 344 -24.75 -0.32 2.01
N GLY A 345 -25.00 0.98 2.10
CA GLY A 345 -24.15 1.99 1.45
C GLY A 345 -22.88 2.23 2.26
N VAL A 346 -21.77 2.39 1.59
CA VAL A 346 -20.47 2.64 2.26
C VAL A 346 -19.74 3.79 1.57
N LEU A 347 -19.43 4.84 2.31
CA LEU A 347 -18.52 5.89 1.89
C LEU A 347 -17.18 5.74 2.63
N MET A 348 -16.10 5.93 1.92
CA MET A 348 -14.77 5.92 2.53
C MET A 348 -13.93 7.12 2.09
N GLY A 349 -12.99 7.50 2.94
CA GLY A 349 -11.99 8.52 2.65
C GLY A 349 -10.75 8.34 3.51
N PHE A 350 -9.72 9.12 3.20
CA PHE A 350 -8.43 9.02 3.88
C PHE A 350 -8.06 10.29 4.64
N LEU A 351 -7.53 10.11 5.84
CA LEU A 351 -6.70 11.09 6.52
C LEU A 351 -5.24 10.67 6.26
N GLY A 352 -4.54 11.35 5.38
CA GLY A 352 -3.14 11.08 5.04
C GLY A 352 -2.24 12.29 5.23
N GLY A 353 -0.94 12.08 5.39
CA GLY A 353 0.03 13.16 5.45
C GLY A 353 -0.31 14.25 6.49
N LYS A 354 -0.46 15.49 6.04
CA LYS A 354 -0.78 16.66 6.88
C LYS A 354 -2.10 16.50 7.63
N GLU A 355 -3.12 15.97 6.99
CA GLU A 355 -4.45 15.77 7.57
C GLU A 355 -4.39 14.75 8.72
N TRP A 356 -3.63 13.66 8.56
CA TRP A 356 -3.38 12.72 9.64
C TRP A 356 -2.65 13.40 10.82
N ARG A 357 -1.57 14.15 10.56
CA ARG A 357 -0.81 14.88 11.59
C ARG A 357 -1.69 15.87 12.36
N THR A 358 -2.71 16.43 11.70
CA THR A 358 -3.63 17.39 12.30
C THR A 358 -4.74 16.73 13.12
N TRP A 359 -5.24 15.56 12.68
CA TRP A 359 -6.47 14.98 13.20
C TRP A 359 -6.28 13.73 14.05
N ALA A 360 -5.23 12.93 13.85
CA ALA A 360 -5.08 11.62 14.49
C ALA A 360 -5.10 11.68 16.03
N HIS A 361 -4.54 12.72 16.61
CA HIS A 361 -4.48 12.91 18.07
C HIS A 361 -5.75 13.52 18.68
N ARG A 362 -6.73 13.96 17.87
CA ARG A 362 -7.99 14.51 18.37
C ARG A 362 -8.92 13.41 18.86
N PRO A 363 -9.87 13.71 19.77
CA PRO A 363 -10.87 12.75 20.21
C PRO A 363 -11.65 12.12 19.02
N ALA A 364 -11.94 10.83 19.11
CA ALA A 364 -12.63 10.09 18.02
C ALA A 364 -13.96 10.75 17.61
N LYS A 365 -14.72 11.30 18.56
CA LYS A 365 -15.97 12.04 18.28
C LYS A 365 -15.73 13.27 17.40
N GLU A 366 -14.63 14.00 17.62
CA GLU A 366 -14.28 15.18 16.83
C GLU A 366 -13.85 14.77 15.42
N ARG A 367 -13.00 13.74 15.30
CA ARG A 367 -12.58 13.19 14.01
C ARG A 367 -13.77 12.73 13.20
N ARG A 368 -14.63 11.86 13.79
CA ARG A 368 -15.85 11.40 13.14
C ARG A 368 -16.70 12.57 12.64
N GLY A 369 -16.93 13.57 13.48
CA GLY A 369 -17.71 14.76 13.08
C GLY A 369 -17.07 15.53 11.92
N ALA A 370 -15.75 15.64 11.88
CA ALA A 370 -15.02 16.33 10.80
C ALA A 370 -15.06 15.52 9.48
N VAL A 371 -14.91 14.20 9.55
CA VAL A 371 -15.01 13.30 8.39
C VAL A 371 -16.43 13.35 7.81
N LEU A 372 -17.47 13.22 8.64
CA LEU A 372 -18.86 13.26 8.17
C LEU A 372 -19.22 14.63 7.58
N ARG A 373 -18.68 15.74 8.11
CA ARG A 373 -18.83 17.07 7.46
C ARG A 373 -18.15 17.11 6.09
N SER A 374 -17.02 16.40 5.90
CA SER A 374 -16.41 16.29 4.58
C SER A 374 -17.33 15.55 3.61
N PHE A 375 -17.87 14.40 4.05
CA PHE A 375 -18.82 13.62 3.22
C PHE A 375 -20.08 14.42 2.90
N ALA A 376 -20.61 15.19 3.86
CA ALA A 376 -21.78 16.03 3.66
C ALA A 376 -21.62 17.10 2.57
N GLN A 377 -20.39 17.58 2.33
CA GLN A 377 -20.12 18.51 1.21
C GLN A 377 -20.32 17.83 -0.17
N VAL A 378 -20.29 16.51 -0.23
CA VAL A 378 -20.44 15.74 -1.47
C VAL A 378 -21.85 15.15 -1.61
N VAL A 379 -22.37 14.51 -0.56
CA VAL A 379 -23.64 13.76 -0.64
C VAL A 379 -24.77 14.38 0.20
N GLY A 380 -24.56 15.59 0.74
CA GLY A 380 -25.55 16.29 1.55
C GLY A 380 -25.66 15.81 3.00
N ASP A 381 -26.58 16.40 3.76
CA ASP A 381 -26.68 16.22 5.22
C ASP A 381 -27.00 14.77 5.65
N ARG A 382 -27.54 13.95 4.77
CA ARG A 382 -27.72 12.52 5.03
C ARG A 382 -26.42 11.77 5.29
N ALA A 383 -25.27 12.37 5.02
CA ALA A 383 -23.96 11.86 5.44
C ALA A 383 -23.84 11.65 6.95
N PHE A 384 -24.68 12.31 7.77
CA PHE A 384 -24.69 12.12 9.22
C PHE A 384 -25.54 10.92 9.69
N ASP A 385 -26.40 10.35 8.83
CA ASP A 385 -27.33 9.26 9.13
C ASP A 385 -26.64 7.89 9.05
N THR A 386 -25.48 7.77 9.69
CA THR A 386 -24.66 6.55 9.64
C THR A 386 -25.23 5.47 10.58
N VAL A 387 -25.30 4.23 10.12
CA VAL A 387 -25.59 3.04 10.95
C VAL A 387 -24.32 2.51 11.64
N GLU A 388 -23.17 2.72 11.01
CA GLU A 388 -21.86 2.38 11.57
C GLU A 388 -20.79 3.37 11.09
N TYR A 389 -19.73 3.54 11.88
CA TYR A 389 -18.56 4.33 11.51
C TYR A 389 -17.30 3.66 12.02
N VAL A 390 -16.34 3.44 11.14
CA VAL A 390 -15.08 2.72 11.42
C VAL A 390 -13.90 3.58 11.03
N GLU A 391 -12.88 3.64 11.90
CA GLU A 391 -11.57 4.20 11.59
C GLU A 391 -10.51 3.10 11.71
N GLN A 392 -9.69 2.94 10.69
CA GLN A 392 -8.48 2.11 10.74
C GLN A 392 -7.25 3.00 10.62
N ASP A 393 -6.61 3.27 11.74
CA ASP A 393 -5.34 4.02 11.77
C ASP A 393 -4.17 3.06 11.54
N TRP A 394 -3.71 3.00 10.28
CA TRP A 394 -2.57 2.16 9.89
C TRP A 394 -1.25 2.66 10.47
N THR A 395 -1.16 3.95 10.83
CA THR A 395 0.03 4.55 11.43
C THR A 395 0.21 4.13 12.89
N ALA A 396 -0.91 4.01 13.61
CA ALA A 396 -0.91 3.54 15.01
C ALA A 396 -0.89 2.01 15.13
N GLU A 397 -1.03 1.26 14.02
CA GLU A 397 -1.05 -0.19 14.04
C GLU A 397 0.37 -0.76 14.23
N GLN A 398 0.54 -1.59 15.26
CA GLN A 398 1.84 -2.05 15.76
C GLN A 398 2.72 -2.73 14.69
N TRP A 399 2.11 -3.54 13.83
CA TRP A 399 2.82 -4.38 12.87
C TRP A 399 2.78 -3.85 11.44
N THR A 400 2.40 -2.56 11.27
CA THR A 400 2.50 -1.83 10.00
C THR A 400 3.23 -0.51 10.19
N GLN A 401 2.77 0.32 11.14
CA GLN A 401 3.31 1.63 11.51
C GLN A 401 3.28 2.64 10.37
N GLY A 402 2.21 2.62 9.61
CA GLY A 402 1.96 3.51 8.50
C GLY A 402 1.39 2.80 7.28
N GLY A 403 1.26 3.53 6.21
CA GLY A 403 0.76 3.04 4.92
C GLY A 403 0.56 4.20 3.94
N PRO A 404 0.20 3.87 2.71
CA PRO A 404 0.11 2.55 2.08
C PRO A 404 1.47 1.90 1.80
N THR A 405 2.54 2.70 1.58
CA THR A 405 3.89 2.24 1.25
C THR A 405 4.98 3.08 1.90
N SER A 406 6.23 2.65 1.78
CA SER A 406 7.40 3.41 2.24
C SER A 406 7.65 4.64 1.36
N VAL A 407 8.23 5.67 1.99
CA VAL A 407 8.60 6.94 1.34
C VAL A 407 10.10 7.20 1.56
N ALA A 408 10.82 7.51 0.48
CA ALA A 408 12.23 7.87 0.56
C ALA A 408 12.42 9.40 0.51
N ALA A 409 13.00 9.95 1.56
CA ALA A 409 13.41 11.35 1.61
C ALA A 409 14.61 11.64 0.69
N PRO A 410 14.95 12.92 0.42
CA PRO A 410 16.14 13.26 -0.35
C PRO A 410 17.43 12.58 0.15
N GLY A 411 18.23 12.07 -0.80
CA GLY A 411 19.51 11.41 -0.55
C GLY A 411 19.44 9.92 -0.23
N VAL A 412 18.24 9.35 -0.04
CA VAL A 412 18.09 7.94 0.36
C VAL A 412 18.38 6.99 -0.81
N LEU A 413 17.76 7.22 -1.97
CA LEU A 413 17.88 6.29 -3.09
C LEU A 413 19.30 6.29 -3.70
N THR A 414 19.94 7.43 -3.82
CA THR A 414 21.31 7.51 -4.36
C THR A 414 22.37 7.09 -3.34
N GLY A 415 22.07 7.18 -2.05
CA GLY A 415 22.99 6.78 -0.99
C GLY A 415 22.94 5.30 -0.64
N PHE A 416 21.77 4.69 -0.73
CA PHE A 416 21.53 3.35 -0.19
C PHE A 416 20.72 2.43 -1.11
N GLY A 417 20.12 2.95 -2.19
CA GLY A 417 19.15 2.21 -3.03
C GLY A 417 19.70 0.90 -3.61
N GLU A 418 20.99 0.81 -3.91
CA GLU A 418 21.63 -0.41 -4.41
C GLU A 418 21.55 -1.61 -3.43
N TRP A 419 21.20 -1.35 -2.16
CA TRP A 419 21.02 -2.35 -1.12
C TRP A 419 19.56 -2.80 -0.99
N MET A 420 18.66 -2.22 -1.79
CA MET A 420 17.25 -2.57 -1.78
C MET A 420 17.03 -4.02 -2.24
N GLY A 421 16.47 -4.84 -1.37
CA GLY A 421 16.20 -6.25 -1.67
C GLY A 421 17.45 -7.14 -1.84
N ARG A 422 18.66 -6.63 -1.63
CA ARG A 422 19.89 -7.40 -1.80
C ARG A 422 20.00 -8.50 -0.73
N PRO A 423 20.19 -9.78 -1.10
CA PRO A 423 20.37 -10.85 -0.13
C PRO A 423 21.52 -10.63 0.83
N PHE A 424 21.36 -11.10 2.06
CA PHE A 424 22.41 -11.11 3.07
C PHE A 424 22.65 -12.53 3.59
N GLY A 425 23.64 -13.20 2.99
CA GLY A 425 23.90 -14.60 3.28
C GLY A 425 22.69 -15.48 2.97
N ARG A 426 22.05 -16.02 4.01
CA ARG A 426 20.85 -16.88 3.90
C ARG A 426 19.53 -16.12 4.03
N VAL A 427 19.61 -14.79 4.10
CA VAL A 427 18.44 -13.90 4.23
C VAL A 427 18.06 -13.35 2.86
N HIS A 428 16.80 -13.58 2.46
CA HIS A 428 16.17 -13.07 1.25
C HIS A 428 15.06 -12.08 1.61
N TRP A 429 14.73 -11.18 0.70
CA TRP A 429 13.77 -10.10 0.96
C TRP A 429 12.56 -10.20 0.04
N ALA A 430 11.39 -10.05 0.61
CA ALA A 430 10.15 -9.88 -0.12
C ALA A 430 9.33 -8.73 0.47
N GLY A 431 8.48 -8.14 -0.35
CA GLY A 431 7.62 -7.01 0.06
C GLY A 431 7.34 -6.09 -1.12
N ALA A 432 6.20 -5.44 -1.11
CA ALA A 432 5.80 -4.53 -2.18
C ALA A 432 6.81 -3.39 -2.39
N GLU A 433 7.55 -3.01 -1.33
CA GLU A 433 8.56 -1.96 -1.32
C GLU A 433 9.83 -2.34 -2.10
N PHE A 434 10.06 -3.63 -2.34
CA PHE A 434 11.22 -4.13 -3.09
C PHE A 434 10.90 -4.45 -4.56
N SER A 435 9.64 -4.36 -4.96
CA SER A 435 9.23 -4.62 -6.33
C SER A 435 9.55 -3.45 -7.26
N PRO A 436 10.14 -3.71 -8.45
CA PRO A 436 10.39 -2.69 -9.47
C PRO A 436 9.13 -2.28 -10.21
N TYR A 437 8.07 -3.08 -10.14
CA TYR A 437 6.77 -2.80 -10.74
C TYR A 437 5.69 -2.83 -9.67
N TRP A 438 4.74 -1.93 -9.77
CA TRP A 438 3.65 -1.79 -8.81
C TRP A 438 4.15 -1.71 -7.36
N ASN A 439 5.23 -0.93 -7.14
CA ASN A 439 5.79 -0.71 -5.81
C ASN A 439 4.73 -0.22 -4.83
N GLY A 440 4.64 -0.86 -3.66
CA GLY A 440 3.63 -0.54 -2.64
C GLY A 440 2.24 -1.13 -2.89
N PHE A 441 1.96 -1.70 -4.06
CA PHE A 441 0.68 -2.31 -4.41
C PHE A 441 0.66 -3.83 -4.15
N MET A 442 -0.53 -4.43 -4.20
CA MET A 442 -0.72 -5.87 -4.07
C MET A 442 0.05 -6.67 -5.13
N ASP A 443 0.08 -6.18 -6.37
CA ASP A 443 0.81 -6.82 -7.46
C ASP A 443 2.32 -6.84 -7.20
N GLY A 444 2.87 -5.72 -6.72
CA GLY A 444 4.27 -5.65 -6.31
C GLY A 444 4.62 -6.60 -5.18
N ALA A 445 3.68 -6.82 -4.23
CA ALA A 445 3.87 -7.80 -3.18
C ALA A 445 3.93 -9.23 -3.73
N VAL A 446 3.02 -9.59 -4.64
CA VAL A 446 3.01 -10.91 -5.30
C VAL A 446 4.30 -11.12 -6.12
N ARG A 447 4.67 -10.14 -6.97
CA ARG A 447 5.91 -10.17 -7.77
C ARG A 447 7.13 -10.39 -6.88
N SER A 448 7.27 -9.59 -5.84
CA SER A 448 8.41 -9.69 -4.93
C SER A 448 8.47 -11.03 -4.19
N GLY A 449 7.32 -11.62 -3.85
CA GLY A 449 7.24 -12.96 -3.27
C GLY A 449 7.73 -14.06 -4.23
N GLN A 450 7.29 -13.99 -5.51
CA GLN A 450 7.73 -14.90 -6.57
C GLN A 450 9.23 -14.76 -6.85
N ASP A 451 9.73 -13.52 -6.90
CA ASP A 451 11.15 -13.24 -7.15
C ASP A 451 12.03 -13.78 -6.03
N ALA A 452 11.64 -13.58 -4.76
CA ALA A 452 12.38 -14.08 -3.61
C ALA A 452 12.43 -15.62 -3.58
N ALA A 453 11.31 -16.29 -3.88
CA ALA A 453 11.28 -17.75 -4.00
C ALA A 453 12.17 -18.25 -5.15
N THR A 454 12.08 -17.60 -6.32
CA THR A 454 12.89 -17.95 -7.50
C THR A 454 14.39 -17.78 -7.22
N GLU A 455 14.78 -16.69 -6.56
CA GLU A 455 16.16 -16.43 -6.18
C GLU A 455 16.71 -17.50 -5.23
N LEU A 456 15.91 -17.84 -4.20
CA LEU A 456 16.28 -18.86 -3.22
C LEU A 456 16.46 -20.24 -3.86
N LEU A 457 15.54 -20.64 -4.75
CA LEU A 457 15.58 -21.92 -5.46
C LEU A 457 16.79 -22.06 -6.41
N LYS A 458 17.38 -20.96 -6.89
CA LYS A 458 18.61 -21.00 -7.70
C LYS A 458 19.88 -21.24 -6.88
N GLN A 459 19.83 -21.05 -5.57
CA GLN A 459 20.97 -21.22 -4.66
C GLN A 459 21.05 -22.62 -4.02
N GLY A 460 20.00 -23.40 -4.10
CA GLY A 460 19.89 -24.76 -3.54
C GLY A 460 19.49 -25.80 -4.52
#